data_a931c3c7d7edc1fc3ff8ebbf967a0591
#
_entry.id   a931c3c7d7edc1fc3ff8ebbf967a0591
#
_cell.length_a   1.000
_cell.length_b   1.000
_cell.length_c   1.000
_cell.angle_alpha   90.00
_cell.angle_beta   90.00
_cell.angle_gamma   90.00
#
_symmetry.space_group_name_H-M   'P 1'
#
loop_
_entity.id
_entity.type
_entity.pdbx_description
1 polymer ?
#
loop_
_entity_poly.entity_id
_entity_poly.type
_entity_poly.pdbx_seq_one_letter_code
_entity_poly.pdbx_strand_id
1 'polypeptide(L)'
;MLGKKNAVRLRRLLDVMIPILITQTAIMAMNFCDSAMSGHAGAVHLAGTAIGGNLWMPVMASLNGILLGSMPIIAHLLGRGERQNIGRVVRHTMLLATVFSLLLLVAGVLFLERLLGTFGLEPQVHYIAKMYIAAIGVGVLPFFLSTALRALVDTSGYTGITMKIYLLALPVNAFLNYCLIFGKFGAPALGGIGAGLATGITYWLEFFIFVWVVHKLPAFAPLRIFTDKFKFDMAQLRENLSLGVPMGMAIFMEASIFGVIAIFIAKFGTVIIAAHQAAMSFTSLLYMVPLSFSMSLTIVVGVEAGARRFGEALRYSLLGIACNITVAVLLTVFVLFDREFIAGLYTSEPVIIRQTIGFLFYAMFFQVMDATAAPIQGILRGYKDVKATFWAGLAAYWLICLPLGCYFDYYMHFGPSSYWLSLDIGLLCAVLFLGGRFVYLQRKIRRDGGLE
;
A
#
# COMPACT_ATOMS: atom_id res chain seq x y z
N MET A 1 26.38 -27.34 -4.00
CA MET A 1 26.08 -26.39 -5.09
C MET A 1 24.72 -25.70 -5.01
N LEU A 2 23.63 -26.36 -4.62
CA LEU A 2 22.29 -25.77 -4.46
C LEU A 2 22.25 -24.62 -3.44
N GLY A 3 22.96 -24.70 -2.32
CA GLY A 3 23.00 -23.64 -1.31
C GLY A 3 23.61 -22.33 -1.79
N LYS A 4 24.69 -22.36 -2.56
CA LYS A 4 25.31 -21.14 -3.11
C LYS A 4 24.41 -20.39 -4.09
N LYS A 5 23.69 -21.12 -4.97
CA LYS A 5 22.73 -20.50 -5.91
C LYS A 5 21.53 -19.89 -5.19
N ASN A 6 21.02 -20.52 -4.14
CA ASN A 6 19.93 -19.97 -3.33
C ASN A 6 20.38 -18.74 -2.54
N ALA A 7 21.61 -18.72 -2.01
CA ALA A 7 22.16 -17.54 -1.35
C ALA A 7 22.27 -16.32 -2.31
N VAL A 8 22.66 -16.54 -3.55
CA VAL A 8 22.68 -15.47 -4.56
C VAL A 8 21.28 -14.96 -4.88
N ARG A 9 20.29 -15.86 -5.02
CA ARG A 9 18.89 -15.47 -5.23
C ARG A 9 18.32 -14.69 -4.05
N LEU A 10 18.60 -15.18 -2.84
CA LEU A 10 18.17 -14.51 -1.60
C LEU A 10 18.76 -13.10 -1.53
N ARG A 11 20.06 -12.96 -1.77
CA ARG A 11 20.70 -11.65 -1.79
C ARG A 11 20.03 -10.71 -2.79
N ARG A 12 19.80 -11.17 -4.04
CA ARG A 12 19.14 -10.35 -5.07
C ARG A 12 17.71 -9.96 -4.67
N LEU A 13 16.96 -10.86 -4.05
CA LEU A 13 15.61 -10.56 -3.54
C LEU A 13 15.67 -9.52 -2.41
N LEU A 14 16.60 -9.68 -1.47
CA LEU A 14 16.78 -8.75 -0.35
C LEU A 14 17.30 -7.39 -0.80
N ASP A 15 18.18 -7.33 -1.81
CA ASP A 15 18.68 -6.08 -2.40
C ASP A 15 17.54 -5.22 -2.99
N VAL A 16 16.44 -5.85 -3.43
CA VAL A 16 15.23 -5.16 -3.89
C VAL A 16 14.27 -4.90 -2.73
N MET A 17 14.05 -5.88 -1.86
CA MET A 17 13.04 -5.85 -0.80
C MET A 17 13.40 -4.88 0.33
N ILE A 18 14.65 -4.86 0.81
CA ILE A 18 15.06 -4.01 1.93
C ILE A 18 14.88 -2.51 1.62
N PRO A 19 15.31 -1.98 0.46
CA PRO A 19 15.02 -0.60 0.12
C PRO A 19 13.52 -0.29 0.02
N ILE A 20 12.71 -1.23 -0.49
CA ILE A 20 11.25 -1.06 -0.53
C ILE A 20 10.69 -1.01 0.89
N LEU A 21 11.12 -1.89 1.79
CA LEU A 21 10.69 -1.90 3.19
C LEU A 21 11.01 -0.56 3.88
N ILE A 22 12.22 -0.06 3.71
CA ILE A 22 12.62 1.24 4.27
C ILE A 22 11.76 2.38 3.67
N THR A 23 11.48 2.33 2.37
CA THR A 23 10.60 3.30 1.71
C THR A 23 9.19 3.28 2.30
N GLN A 24 8.58 2.10 2.45
CA GLN A 24 7.24 1.95 3.01
C GLN A 24 7.19 2.41 4.48
N THR A 25 8.24 2.10 5.26
CA THR A 25 8.38 2.57 6.64
C THR A 25 8.52 4.10 6.70
N ALA A 26 9.27 4.72 5.78
CA ALA A 26 9.40 6.17 5.70
C ALA A 26 8.05 6.85 5.37
N ILE A 27 7.27 6.29 4.43
CA ILE A 27 5.92 6.76 4.11
C ILE A 27 5.01 6.67 5.35
N MET A 28 5.04 5.55 6.07
CA MET A 28 4.27 5.39 7.30
C MET A 28 4.70 6.39 8.38
N ALA A 29 6.00 6.65 8.51
CA ALA A 29 6.52 7.63 9.45
C ALA A 29 6.08 9.07 9.11
N MET A 30 5.99 9.44 7.83
CA MET A 30 5.42 10.74 7.42
C MET A 30 3.96 10.87 7.85
N ASN A 31 3.12 9.86 7.59
CA ASN A 31 1.72 9.86 8.01
C ASN A 31 1.58 9.95 9.55
N PHE A 32 2.48 9.29 10.27
CA PHE A 32 2.52 9.38 11.74
C PHE A 32 2.90 10.80 12.20
N CYS A 33 3.91 11.43 11.59
CA CYS A 33 4.30 12.81 11.90
C CYS A 33 3.14 13.78 11.63
N ASP A 34 2.45 13.65 10.50
CA ASP A 34 1.29 14.49 10.15
C ASP A 34 0.21 14.40 11.25
N SER A 35 -0.13 13.17 11.66
CA SER A 35 -1.15 12.92 12.68
C SER A 35 -0.72 13.40 14.07
N ALA A 36 0.50 13.06 14.51
CA ALA A 36 1.03 13.42 15.83
C ALA A 36 1.15 14.95 15.98
N MET A 37 1.69 15.63 14.98
CA MET A 37 1.85 17.08 15.02
C MET A 37 0.51 17.81 14.92
N SER A 38 -0.45 17.30 14.14
CA SER A 38 -1.83 17.82 14.11
C SER A 38 -2.52 17.66 15.48
N GLY A 39 -2.25 16.55 16.19
CA GLY A 39 -2.74 16.31 17.55
C GLY A 39 -2.20 17.31 18.56
N HIS A 40 -0.92 17.70 18.46
CA HIS A 40 -0.33 18.73 19.30
C HIS A 40 -0.87 20.15 19.01
N ALA A 41 -1.40 20.40 17.81
CA ALA A 41 -2.08 21.64 17.49
C ALA A 41 -3.48 21.76 18.12
N GLY A 42 -4.08 20.64 18.50
CA GLY A 42 -5.36 20.57 19.21
C GLY A 42 -6.26 19.42 18.73
N ALA A 43 -7.19 19.02 19.62
CA ALA A 43 -8.10 17.90 19.37
C ALA A 43 -8.97 18.08 18.10
N VAL A 44 -9.44 19.30 17.84
CA VAL A 44 -10.25 19.64 16.67
C VAL A 44 -9.45 19.48 15.37
N HIS A 45 -8.16 19.86 15.40
CA HIS A 45 -7.25 19.68 14.27
C HIS A 45 -6.99 18.20 13.99
N LEU A 46 -6.72 17.41 15.04
CA LEU A 46 -6.55 15.96 14.92
C LEU A 46 -7.82 15.29 14.35
N ALA A 47 -9.00 15.65 14.86
CA ALA A 47 -10.26 15.11 14.38
C ALA A 47 -10.49 15.43 12.89
N GLY A 48 -10.27 16.67 12.48
CA GLY A 48 -10.42 17.09 11.09
C GLY A 48 -9.45 16.39 10.14
N THR A 49 -8.17 16.28 10.51
CA THR A 49 -7.16 15.55 9.70
C THR A 49 -7.43 14.05 9.64
N ALA A 50 -7.90 13.45 10.73
CA ALA A 50 -8.25 12.03 10.77
C ALA A 50 -9.44 11.71 9.84
N ILE A 51 -10.50 12.53 9.89
CA ILE A 51 -11.65 12.37 8.99
C ILE A 51 -11.23 12.58 7.53
N GLY A 52 -10.49 13.66 7.24
CA GLY A 52 -9.97 13.91 5.92
C GLY A 52 -9.08 12.79 5.40
N GLY A 53 -8.17 12.28 6.22
CA GLY A 53 -7.30 11.16 5.90
C GLY A 53 -8.07 9.86 5.63
N ASN A 54 -9.04 9.51 6.45
CA ASN A 54 -9.85 8.31 6.29
C ASN A 54 -10.70 8.31 5.00
N LEU A 55 -11.15 9.49 4.56
CA LEU A 55 -11.84 9.63 3.27
C LEU A 55 -10.87 9.58 2.08
N TRP A 56 -9.70 10.16 2.24
CA TRP A 56 -8.71 10.31 1.20
C TRP A 56 -7.93 9.04 0.89
N MET A 57 -7.46 8.34 1.93
CA MET A 57 -6.54 7.20 1.83
C MET A 57 -7.04 6.04 0.97
N PRO A 58 -8.29 5.54 1.08
CA PRO A 58 -8.75 4.42 0.26
C PRO A 58 -8.79 4.75 -1.24
N VAL A 59 -9.20 5.97 -1.57
CA VAL A 59 -9.28 6.45 -2.96
C VAL A 59 -7.89 6.59 -3.55
N MET A 60 -6.98 7.23 -2.81
CA MET A 60 -5.60 7.40 -3.23
C MET A 60 -4.87 6.08 -3.39
N ALA A 61 -5.02 5.16 -2.44
CA ALA A 61 -4.40 3.83 -2.49
C ALA A 61 -4.90 3.02 -3.69
N SER A 62 -6.19 3.10 -4.00
CA SER A 62 -6.78 2.44 -5.15
C SER A 62 -6.23 2.98 -6.47
N LEU A 63 -6.27 4.29 -6.68
CA LEU A 63 -5.76 4.93 -7.89
C LEU A 63 -4.25 4.72 -8.05
N ASN A 64 -3.50 4.80 -6.94
CA ASN A 64 -2.08 4.46 -6.91
C ASN A 64 -1.84 3.00 -7.35
N GLY A 65 -2.65 2.07 -6.86
CA GLY A 65 -2.64 0.66 -7.26
C GLY A 65 -2.88 0.45 -8.76
N ILE A 66 -3.78 1.25 -9.37
CA ILE A 66 -4.01 1.22 -10.82
C ILE A 66 -2.74 1.63 -11.58
N LEU A 67 -2.06 2.68 -11.14
CA LEU A 67 -0.82 3.15 -11.77
C LEU A 67 0.34 2.16 -11.60
N LEU A 68 0.43 1.50 -10.45
CA LEU A 68 1.41 0.43 -10.19
C LEU A 68 1.20 -0.81 -11.06
N GLY A 69 0.05 -0.95 -11.73
CA GLY A 69 -0.19 -1.95 -12.78
C GLY A 69 0.79 -1.88 -13.95
N SER A 70 1.53 -0.77 -14.10
CA SER A 70 2.64 -0.65 -15.05
C SER A 70 3.88 -1.46 -14.65
N MET A 71 4.09 -1.77 -13.36
CA MET A 71 5.27 -2.52 -12.88
C MET A 71 5.43 -3.89 -13.54
N PRO A 72 4.42 -4.79 -13.56
CA PRO A 72 4.57 -6.07 -14.22
C PRO A 72 4.77 -5.93 -15.73
N ILE A 73 4.25 -4.89 -16.38
CA ILE A 73 4.49 -4.63 -17.81
C ILE A 73 5.96 -4.29 -18.04
N ILE A 74 6.48 -3.33 -17.26
CA ILE A 74 7.90 -2.91 -17.32
C ILE A 74 8.81 -4.09 -17.00
N ALA A 75 8.50 -4.88 -15.97
CA ALA A 75 9.29 -6.06 -15.59
C ALA A 75 9.40 -7.08 -16.74
N HIS A 76 8.28 -7.37 -17.40
CA HIS A 76 8.29 -8.27 -18.57
C HIS A 76 9.09 -7.72 -19.75
N LEU A 77 8.99 -6.42 -20.04
CA LEU A 77 9.78 -5.79 -21.10
C LEU A 77 11.28 -5.81 -20.79
N LEU A 78 11.67 -5.59 -19.53
CA LEU A 78 13.05 -5.74 -19.07
C LEU A 78 13.54 -7.18 -19.24
N GLY A 79 12.74 -8.15 -18.85
CA GLY A 79 13.05 -9.57 -19.00
C GLY A 79 13.24 -9.99 -20.46
N ARG A 80 12.47 -9.44 -21.40
CA ARG A 80 12.58 -9.66 -22.84
C ARG A 80 13.72 -8.89 -23.51
N GLY A 81 14.33 -7.95 -22.81
CA GLY A 81 15.33 -7.03 -23.39
C GLY A 81 14.73 -5.90 -24.24
N GLU A 82 13.40 -5.75 -24.27
CA GLU A 82 12.68 -4.74 -25.05
C GLU A 82 12.65 -3.36 -24.36
N ARG A 83 13.79 -2.85 -23.97
CA ARG A 83 13.91 -1.59 -23.21
C ARG A 83 13.30 -0.38 -23.91
N GLN A 84 13.35 -0.33 -25.23
CA GLN A 84 12.81 0.77 -26.04
C GLN A 84 11.28 0.96 -25.86
N ASN A 85 10.55 -0.12 -25.52
CA ASN A 85 9.11 -0.06 -25.32
C ASN A 85 8.72 0.47 -23.93
N ILE A 86 9.63 0.48 -22.97
CA ILE A 86 9.36 0.94 -21.58
C ILE A 86 8.94 2.40 -21.55
N GLY A 87 9.61 3.28 -22.33
CA GLY A 87 9.24 4.68 -22.40
C GLY A 87 7.79 4.92 -22.82
N ARG A 88 7.26 4.06 -23.71
CA ARG A 88 5.84 4.11 -24.10
C ARG A 88 4.91 3.77 -22.92
N VAL A 89 5.20 2.71 -22.18
CA VAL A 89 4.42 2.30 -21.00
C VAL A 89 4.39 3.43 -19.98
N VAL A 90 5.55 4.00 -19.63
CA VAL A 90 5.67 5.06 -18.64
C VAL A 90 4.90 6.31 -19.05
N ARG A 91 5.00 6.75 -20.31
CA ARG A 91 4.26 7.92 -20.82
C ARG A 91 2.73 7.71 -20.74
N HIS A 92 2.22 6.51 -21.05
CA HIS A 92 0.79 6.21 -20.90
C HIS A 92 0.37 6.11 -19.44
N THR A 93 1.25 5.62 -18.54
CA THR A 93 0.99 5.65 -17.09
C THR A 93 0.96 7.09 -16.56
N MET A 94 1.84 7.98 -17.05
CA MET A 94 1.79 9.41 -16.72
C MET A 94 0.53 10.10 -17.25
N LEU A 95 0.05 9.72 -18.43
CA LEU A 95 -1.24 10.19 -18.95
C LEU A 95 -2.39 9.77 -18.01
N LEU A 96 -2.42 8.48 -17.61
CA LEU A 96 -3.42 8.00 -16.64
C LEU A 96 -3.31 8.74 -15.30
N ALA A 97 -2.10 8.96 -14.81
CA ALA A 97 -1.84 9.74 -13.60
C ALA A 97 -2.43 11.15 -13.68
N THR A 98 -2.25 11.83 -14.82
CA THR A 98 -2.81 13.16 -15.07
C THR A 98 -4.33 13.11 -15.12
N VAL A 99 -4.92 12.15 -15.85
CA VAL A 99 -6.37 12.00 -15.96
C VAL A 99 -6.99 11.71 -14.59
N PHE A 100 -6.41 10.79 -13.80
CA PHE A 100 -6.93 10.49 -12.47
C PHE A 100 -6.79 11.66 -11.51
N SER A 101 -5.71 12.43 -11.59
CA SER A 101 -5.54 13.66 -10.81
C SER A 101 -6.64 14.67 -11.13
N LEU A 102 -6.89 14.93 -12.41
CA LEU A 102 -7.92 15.86 -12.83
C LEU A 102 -9.32 15.41 -12.42
N LEU A 103 -9.64 14.13 -12.63
CA LEU A 103 -10.92 13.56 -12.22
C LEU A 103 -11.13 13.65 -10.71
N LEU A 104 -10.09 13.35 -9.91
CA LEU A 104 -10.16 13.42 -8.45
C LEU A 104 -10.31 14.86 -7.96
N LEU A 105 -9.60 15.82 -8.55
CA LEU A 105 -9.72 17.23 -8.21
C LEU A 105 -11.12 17.76 -8.57
N VAL A 106 -11.64 17.45 -9.76
CA VAL A 106 -13.00 17.83 -10.16
C VAL A 106 -14.04 17.19 -9.23
N ALA A 107 -13.90 15.89 -8.93
CA ALA A 107 -14.79 15.21 -7.99
C ALA A 107 -14.73 15.84 -6.59
N GLY A 108 -13.54 16.22 -6.11
CA GLY A 108 -13.36 16.94 -4.86
C GLY A 108 -14.11 18.27 -4.84
N VAL A 109 -13.97 19.09 -5.89
CA VAL A 109 -14.68 20.37 -5.98
C VAL A 109 -16.21 20.19 -6.00
N LEU A 110 -16.71 19.18 -6.70
CA LEU A 110 -18.15 18.99 -6.89
C LEU A 110 -18.83 18.26 -5.72
N PHE A 111 -18.17 17.30 -5.08
CA PHE A 111 -18.83 16.36 -4.18
C PHE A 111 -18.34 16.45 -2.74
N LEU A 112 -17.13 16.99 -2.45
CA LEU A 112 -16.54 16.96 -1.11
C LEU A 112 -17.44 17.62 -0.06
N GLU A 113 -18.00 18.77 -0.36
CA GLU A 113 -18.89 19.51 0.55
C GLU A 113 -20.15 18.71 0.88
N ARG A 114 -20.76 18.10 -0.14
CA ARG A 114 -21.96 17.27 0.06
C ARG A 114 -21.63 16.04 0.87
N LEU A 115 -20.50 15.38 0.59
CA LEU A 115 -20.05 14.20 1.31
C LEU A 115 -19.79 14.51 2.78
N LEU A 116 -19.02 15.55 3.09
CA LEU A 116 -18.75 15.93 4.48
C LEU A 116 -20.01 16.36 5.21
N GLY A 117 -20.98 16.99 4.52
CA GLY A 117 -22.27 17.37 5.09
C GLY A 117 -23.13 16.20 5.58
N THR A 118 -22.93 14.97 5.04
CA THR A 118 -23.66 13.77 5.48
C THR A 118 -23.22 13.23 6.83
N PHE A 119 -22.02 13.63 7.30
CA PHE A 119 -21.45 13.09 8.55
C PHE A 119 -21.90 13.82 9.81
N GLY A 120 -22.62 14.95 9.70
CA GLY A 120 -23.07 15.73 10.85
C GLY A 120 -21.95 16.23 11.76
N LEU A 121 -20.81 16.60 11.17
CA LEU A 121 -19.62 17.02 11.89
C LEU A 121 -19.80 18.38 12.57
N GLU A 122 -19.08 18.56 13.67
CA GLU A 122 -18.93 19.88 14.29
C GLU A 122 -18.36 20.90 13.27
N PRO A 123 -18.86 22.15 13.21
CA PRO A 123 -18.50 23.12 12.15
C PRO A 123 -16.99 23.32 11.97
N GLN A 124 -16.22 23.37 13.07
CA GLN A 124 -14.78 23.53 13.01
C GLN A 124 -14.09 22.29 12.45
N VAL A 125 -14.51 21.10 12.85
CA VAL A 125 -13.97 19.82 12.33
C VAL A 125 -14.29 19.66 10.86
N HIS A 126 -15.51 20.00 10.43
CA HIS A 126 -15.93 20.03 9.03
C HIS A 126 -15.02 20.93 8.18
N TYR A 127 -14.82 22.16 8.64
CA TYR A 127 -13.95 23.12 7.96
C TYR A 127 -12.51 22.62 7.81
N ILE A 128 -11.93 22.08 8.90
CA ILE A 128 -10.56 21.56 8.89
C ILE A 128 -10.45 20.35 7.95
N ALA A 129 -11.39 19.39 8.01
CA ALA A 129 -11.39 18.22 7.14
C ALA A 129 -11.46 18.61 5.66
N LYS A 130 -12.35 19.54 5.31
CA LYS A 130 -12.49 20.08 3.95
C LYS A 130 -11.21 20.75 3.47
N MET A 131 -10.66 21.66 4.27
CA MET A 131 -9.45 22.41 3.90
C MET A 131 -8.20 21.53 3.90
N TYR A 132 -8.13 20.51 4.76
CA TYR A 132 -7.07 19.51 4.75
C TYR A 132 -7.04 18.71 3.44
N ILE A 133 -8.20 18.21 2.98
CA ILE A 133 -8.32 17.50 1.69
C ILE A 133 -7.98 18.44 0.53
N ALA A 134 -8.44 19.68 0.57
CA ALA A 134 -8.12 20.68 -0.46
C ALA A 134 -6.61 20.98 -0.50
N ALA A 135 -5.95 21.07 0.66
CA ALA A 135 -4.52 21.31 0.78
C ALA A 135 -3.69 20.14 0.23
N ILE A 136 -4.04 18.90 0.56
CA ILE A 136 -3.43 17.70 -0.06
C ILE A 136 -3.69 17.68 -1.57
N GLY A 137 -4.85 18.17 -2.00
CA GLY A 137 -5.25 18.26 -3.41
C GLY A 137 -4.20 18.93 -4.29
N VAL A 138 -3.46 19.92 -3.75
CA VAL A 138 -2.35 20.60 -4.45
C VAL A 138 -1.26 19.61 -4.87
N GLY A 139 -1.07 18.52 -4.12
CA GLY A 139 -0.05 17.50 -4.34
C GLY A 139 -0.53 16.26 -5.10
N VAL A 140 -1.80 16.15 -5.49
CA VAL A 140 -2.35 14.94 -6.15
C VAL A 140 -1.66 14.63 -7.47
N LEU A 141 -1.52 15.67 -8.31
CA LEU A 141 -0.89 15.51 -9.62
C LEU A 141 0.56 15.03 -9.51
N PRO A 142 1.45 15.70 -8.75
CA PRO A 142 2.83 15.23 -8.59
C PRO A 142 2.92 13.88 -7.90
N PHE A 143 2.04 13.54 -6.96
CA PHE A 143 1.99 12.22 -6.32
C PHE A 143 1.78 11.10 -7.34
N PHE A 144 0.76 11.21 -8.20
CA PHE A 144 0.49 10.17 -9.20
C PHE A 144 1.54 10.12 -10.32
N LEU A 145 2.07 11.27 -10.72
CA LEU A 145 3.19 11.32 -11.67
C LEU A 145 4.45 10.68 -11.08
N SER A 146 4.74 10.94 -9.80
CA SER A 146 5.84 10.28 -9.07
C SER A 146 5.65 8.77 -9.02
N THR A 147 4.42 8.29 -8.82
CA THR A 147 4.12 6.84 -8.84
C THR A 147 4.50 6.20 -10.17
N ALA A 148 4.19 6.85 -11.30
CA ALA A 148 4.58 6.34 -12.62
C ALA A 148 6.10 6.26 -12.80
N LEU A 149 6.83 7.28 -12.33
CA LEU A 149 8.30 7.30 -12.38
C LEU A 149 8.93 6.33 -11.38
N ARG A 150 8.35 6.22 -10.18
CA ARG A 150 8.76 5.24 -9.16
C ARG A 150 8.62 3.81 -9.67
N ALA A 151 7.50 3.48 -10.33
CA ALA A 151 7.28 2.17 -10.93
C ALA A 151 8.39 1.81 -11.91
N LEU A 152 8.87 2.77 -12.72
CA LEU A 152 10.01 2.58 -13.60
C LEU A 152 11.31 2.35 -12.82
N VAL A 153 11.62 3.23 -11.87
CA VAL A 153 12.88 3.21 -11.10
C VAL A 153 13.00 1.92 -10.30
N ASP A 154 11.95 1.55 -9.58
CA ASP A 154 11.92 0.34 -8.75
C ASP A 154 12.01 -0.94 -9.60
N THR A 155 11.24 -1.02 -10.69
CA THR A 155 11.23 -2.21 -11.56
C THR A 155 12.56 -2.37 -12.31
N SER A 156 13.24 -1.26 -12.59
CA SER A 156 14.58 -1.29 -13.22
C SER A 156 15.71 -1.70 -12.26
N GLY A 157 15.39 -2.00 -10.99
CA GLY A 157 16.36 -2.45 -9.98
C GLY A 157 17.01 -1.32 -9.18
N TYR A 158 16.53 -0.08 -9.33
CA TYR A 158 17.08 1.09 -8.61
C TYR A 158 16.26 1.44 -7.35
N THR A 159 15.71 0.44 -6.65
CA THR A 159 14.91 0.61 -5.44
C THR A 159 15.63 1.39 -4.33
N GLY A 160 16.96 1.29 -4.26
CA GLY A 160 17.80 2.09 -3.35
C GLY A 160 17.76 3.60 -3.62
N ILE A 161 17.46 4.02 -4.84
CA ILE A 161 17.27 5.44 -5.18
C ILE A 161 15.93 5.91 -4.63
N THR A 162 14.86 5.16 -4.86
CA THR A 162 13.53 5.41 -4.29
C THR A 162 13.61 5.52 -2.76
N MET A 163 14.31 4.59 -2.11
CA MET A 163 14.56 4.64 -0.66
C MET A 163 15.18 5.98 -0.23
N LYS A 164 16.24 6.43 -0.92
CA LYS A 164 16.90 7.70 -0.59
C LYS A 164 16.00 8.91 -0.79
N ILE A 165 15.13 8.89 -1.81
CA ILE A 165 14.16 9.96 -2.05
C ILE A 165 13.19 10.07 -0.88
N TYR A 166 12.59 8.96 -0.43
CA TYR A 166 11.64 8.97 0.68
C TYR A 166 12.31 9.22 2.04
N LEU A 167 13.55 8.77 2.24
CA LEU A 167 14.34 9.12 3.44
C LEU A 167 14.68 10.61 3.50
N LEU A 168 14.84 11.27 2.35
CA LEU A 168 15.00 12.73 2.28
C LEU A 168 13.65 13.44 2.46
N ALA A 169 12.57 12.90 1.88
CA ALA A 169 11.24 13.48 1.99
C ALA A 169 10.72 13.51 3.44
N LEU A 170 11.03 12.49 4.24
CA LEU A 170 10.59 12.39 5.64
C LEU A 170 11.01 13.59 6.50
N PRO A 171 12.28 13.98 6.65
CA PRO A 171 12.65 15.15 7.42
C PRO A 171 12.14 16.47 6.82
N VAL A 172 12.03 16.56 5.49
CA VAL A 172 11.46 17.73 4.84
C VAL A 172 9.97 17.86 5.16
N ASN A 173 9.21 16.78 5.08
CA ASN A 173 7.80 16.76 5.49
C ASN A 173 7.63 17.14 6.96
N ALA A 174 8.44 16.56 7.87
CA ALA A 174 8.40 16.90 9.29
C ALA A 174 8.74 18.39 9.55
N PHE A 175 9.72 18.94 8.83
CA PHE A 175 10.07 20.35 8.92
C PHE A 175 8.94 21.25 8.39
N LEU A 176 8.35 20.92 7.25
CA LEU A 176 7.21 21.66 6.69
C LEU A 176 5.99 21.60 7.62
N ASN A 177 5.73 20.43 8.22
CA ASN A 177 4.71 20.28 9.25
C ASN A 177 4.96 21.22 10.43
N TYR A 178 6.19 21.29 10.93
CA TYR A 178 6.56 22.17 12.02
C TYR A 178 6.32 23.64 11.67
N CYS A 179 6.69 24.05 10.44
CA CYS A 179 6.48 25.42 9.99
C CYS A 179 4.99 25.76 9.81
N LEU A 180 4.23 24.90 9.10
CA LEU A 180 2.87 25.21 8.66
C LEU A 180 1.79 24.89 9.70
N ILE A 181 2.01 23.87 10.55
CA ILE A 181 1.06 23.57 11.63
C ILE A 181 1.18 24.62 12.75
N PHE A 182 2.41 24.93 13.20
CA PHE A 182 2.65 25.78 14.37
C PHE A 182 2.97 27.24 14.02
N GLY A 183 3.03 27.62 12.74
CA GLY A 183 3.29 29.01 12.32
C GLY A 183 4.73 29.46 12.66
N LYS A 184 5.72 28.61 12.42
CA LYS A 184 7.14 28.94 12.66
C LYS A 184 7.81 29.48 11.40
N PHE A 185 8.94 30.18 11.59
CA PHE A 185 9.74 30.78 10.49
C PHE A 185 8.94 31.72 9.57
N GLY A 186 7.94 32.43 10.11
CA GLY A 186 7.12 33.35 9.33
C GLY A 186 5.97 32.72 8.53
N ALA A 187 5.78 31.41 8.63
CA ALA A 187 4.64 30.73 8.03
C ALA A 187 3.35 30.97 8.87
N PRO A 188 2.16 30.96 8.25
CA PRO A 188 0.91 31.05 9.00
C PRO A 188 0.67 29.75 9.80
N ALA A 189 0.12 29.90 11.02
CA ALA A 189 -0.28 28.76 11.87
C ALA A 189 -1.60 28.17 11.34
N LEU A 190 -1.51 27.14 10.48
CA LEU A 190 -2.66 26.52 9.81
C LEU A 190 -3.23 25.31 10.57
N GLY A 191 -2.58 24.87 11.64
CA GLY A 191 -2.99 23.66 12.36
C GLY A 191 -3.04 22.43 11.46
N GLY A 192 -4.09 21.62 11.57
CA GLY A 192 -4.26 20.41 10.76
C GLY A 192 -4.27 20.64 9.23
N ILE A 193 -4.71 21.82 8.77
CA ILE A 193 -4.66 22.18 7.35
C ILE A 193 -3.21 22.28 6.88
N GLY A 194 -2.31 22.76 7.75
CA GLY A 194 -0.87 22.84 7.49
C GLY A 194 -0.24 21.46 7.22
N ALA A 195 -0.71 20.38 7.87
CA ALA A 195 -0.26 19.03 7.59
C ALA A 195 -0.59 18.61 6.15
N GLY A 196 -1.81 18.88 5.69
CA GLY A 196 -2.21 18.60 4.31
C GLY A 196 -1.36 19.34 3.28
N LEU A 197 -1.06 20.64 3.55
CA LEU A 197 -0.24 21.45 2.67
C LEU A 197 1.23 20.98 2.68
N ALA A 198 1.78 20.63 3.84
CA ALA A 198 3.13 20.10 3.96
C ALA A 198 3.31 18.82 3.14
N THR A 199 2.35 17.91 3.24
CA THR A 199 2.32 16.66 2.46
C THR A 199 2.19 16.95 0.96
N GLY A 200 1.32 17.89 0.56
CA GLY A 200 1.19 18.32 -0.83
C GLY A 200 2.49 18.90 -1.41
N ILE A 201 3.20 19.71 -0.65
CA ILE A 201 4.52 20.27 -1.05
C ILE A 201 5.57 19.17 -1.13
N THR A 202 5.56 18.21 -0.19
CA THR A 202 6.48 17.07 -0.20
C THR A 202 6.31 16.20 -1.45
N TYR A 203 5.08 16.01 -1.94
CA TYR A 203 4.81 15.30 -3.20
C TYR A 203 5.41 16.01 -4.42
N TRP A 204 5.43 17.36 -4.43
CA TRP A 204 6.13 18.12 -5.47
C TRP A 204 7.63 17.91 -5.40
N LEU A 205 8.22 17.90 -4.21
CA LEU A 205 9.64 17.63 -4.02
C LEU A 205 10.00 16.23 -4.54
N GLU A 206 9.24 15.20 -4.14
CA GLU A 206 9.44 13.83 -4.61
C GLU A 206 9.38 13.75 -6.14
N PHE A 207 8.37 14.38 -6.74
CA PHE A 207 8.20 14.41 -8.19
C PHE A 207 9.40 15.02 -8.91
N PHE A 208 9.86 16.19 -8.48
CA PHE A 208 11.00 16.84 -9.11
C PHE A 208 12.28 16.02 -8.96
N ILE A 209 12.49 15.36 -7.82
CA ILE A 209 13.63 14.48 -7.62
C ILE A 209 13.54 13.25 -8.54
N PHE A 210 12.36 12.61 -8.68
CA PHE A 210 12.17 11.51 -9.62
C PHE A 210 12.41 11.94 -11.06
N VAL A 211 11.92 13.10 -11.49
CA VAL A 211 12.18 13.65 -12.83
C VAL A 211 13.69 13.87 -13.03
N TRP A 212 14.36 14.46 -12.04
CA TRP A 212 15.80 14.68 -12.09
C TRP A 212 16.58 13.36 -12.20
N VAL A 213 16.23 12.36 -11.39
CA VAL A 213 16.84 11.03 -11.41
C VAL A 213 16.66 10.36 -12.77
N VAL A 214 15.44 10.33 -13.29
CA VAL A 214 15.13 9.69 -14.57
C VAL A 214 15.81 10.42 -15.75
N HIS A 215 15.99 11.75 -15.64
CA HIS A 215 16.68 12.52 -16.66
C HIS A 215 18.21 12.34 -16.62
N LYS A 216 18.79 12.23 -15.43
CA LYS A 216 20.25 12.21 -15.24
C LYS A 216 20.87 10.81 -15.29
N LEU A 217 20.15 9.75 -14.90
CA LEU A 217 20.72 8.41 -14.92
C LEU A 217 20.90 7.89 -16.36
N PRO A 218 22.13 7.49 -16.73
CA PRO A 218 22.40 6.95 -18.07
C PRO A 218 21.55 5.72 -18.41
N ALA A 219 21.13 4.94 -17.40
CA ALA A 219 20.27 3.76 -17.59
C ALA A 219 18.90 4.10 -18.18
N PHE A 220 18.38 5.30 -17.95
CA PHE A 220 17.07 5.76 -18.43
C PHE A 220 17.16 6.63 -19.69
N ALA A 221 18.35 7.12 -20.06
CA ALA A 221 18.53 7.94 -21.26
C ALA A 221 18.01 7.27 -22.56
N PRO A 222 18.20 5.95 -22.78
CA PRO A 222 17.66 5.28 -23.98
C PRO A 222 16.13 5.21 -24.03
N LEU A 223 15.45 5.40 -22.91
CA LEU A 223 13.99 5.30 -22.81
C LEU A 223 13.27 6.55 -23.34
N ARG A 224 14.00 7.67 -23.49
CA ARG A 224 13.52 8.94 -24.06
C ARG A 224 12.15 9.39 -23.54
N ILE A 225 11.93 9.26 -22.21
CA ILE A 225 10.60 9.45 -21.59
C ILE A 225 10.10 10.88 -21.82
N PHE A 226 10.99 11.88 -21.66
CA PHE A 226 10.66 13.31 -21.77
C PHE A 226 11.01 13.94 -23.12
N THR A 227 11.79 13.24 -23.96
CA THR A 227 12.32 13.81 -25.23
C THR A 227 11.54 13.35 -26.46
N ASP A 228 10.95 12.16 -26.46
CA ASP A 228 10.14 11.69 -27.56
C ASP A 228 8.76 12.35 -27.53
N LYS A 229 8.24 12.67 -28.71
CA LYS A 229 6.84 13.13 -28.87
C LYS A 229 5.90 12.04 -28.35
N PHE A 230 4.93 12.45 -27.55
CA PHE A 230 3.88 11.56 -27.09
C PHE A 230 3.07 11.05 -28.29
N LYS A 231 3.03 9.76 -28.47
CA LYS A 231 2.14 9.08 -29.43
C LYS A 231 1.12 8.29 -28.65
N PHE A 232 -0.14 8.65 -28.78
CA PHE A 232 -1.23 7.95 -28.14
C PHE A 232 -1.37 6.54 -28.75
N ASP A 233 -1.42 5.52 -27.89
CA ASP A 233 -1.59 4.12 -28.26
C ASP A 233 -2.66 3.51 -27.36
N MET A 234 -3.84 3.26 -27.96
CA MET A 234 -4.98 2.69 -27.25
C MET A 234 -4.69 1.26 -26.76
N ALA A 235 -3.87 0.49 -27.48
CA ALA A 235 -3.52 -0.87 -27.06
C ALA A 235 -2.69 -0.84 -25.77
N GLN A 236 -1.71 0.08 -25.68
CA GLN A 236 -0.91 0.28 -24.49
C GLN A 236 -1.75 0.78 -23.30
N LEU A 237 -2.66 1.73 -23.57
CA LEU A 237 -3.56 2.24 -22.54
C LEU A 237 -4.45 1.12 -21.97
N ARG A 238 -5.00 0.31 -22.87
CA ARG A 238 -5.83 -0.85 -22.50
C ARG A 238 -5.03 -1.90 -21.71
N GLU A 239 -3.77 -2.14 -22.05
CA GLU A 239 -2.90 -3.05 -21.30
C GLU A 239 -2.66 -2.51 -19.89
N ASN A 240 -2.29 -1.22 -19.74
CA ASN A 240 -2.09 -0.58 -18.45
C ASN A 240 -3.35 -0.69 -17.57
N LEU A 241 -4.53 -0.39 -18.11
CA LEU A 241 -5.79 -0.47 -17.38
C LEU A 241 -6.21 -1.91 -17.08
N SER A 242 -5.98 -2.86 -17.98
CA SER A 242 -6.37 -4.27 -17.79
C SER A 242 -5.63 -4.94 -16.62
N LEU A 243 -4.41 -4.49 -16.34
CA LEU A 243 -3.64 -4.92 -15.17
C LEU A 243 -3.85 -4.00 -13.97
N GLY A 244 -3.90 -2.69 -14.21
CA GLY A 244 -4.01 -1.70 -13.14
C GLY A 244 -5.36 -1.73 -12.42
N VAL A 245 -6.47 -1.76 -13.17
CA VAL A 245 -7.82 -1.70 -12.55
C VAL A 245 -8.06 -2.86 -11.59
N PRO A 246 -7.80 -4.14 -11.93
CA PRO A 246 -7.93 -5.22 -10.95
C PRO A 246 -7.01 -5.05 -9.74
N MET A 247 -5.79 -4.52 -9.92
CA MET A 247 -4.87 -4.25 -8.80
C MET A 247 -5.39 -3.16 -7.87
N GLY A 248 -5.82 -2.04 -8.42
CA GLY A 248 -6.37 -0.94 -7.63
C GLY A 248 -7.67 -1.31 -6.92
N MET A 249 -8.54 -2.06 -7.60
CA MET A 249 -9.78 -2.56 -6.99
C MET A 249 -9.50 -3.57 -5.87
N ALA A 250 -8.50 -4.45 -6.01
CA ALA A 250 -8.09 -5.35 -4.92
C ALA A 250 -7.63 -4.57 -3.69
N ILE A 251 -6.81 -3.53 -3.87
CA ILE A 251 -6.36 -2.64 -2.78
C ILE A 251 -7.55 -1.90 -2.16
N PHE A 252 -8.49 -1.43 -2.98
CA PHE A 252 -9.70 -0.77 -2.47
C PHE A 252 -10.55 -1.70 -1.62
N MET A 253 -10.77 -2.94 -2.07
CA MET A 253 -11.53 -3.95 -1.31
C MET A 253 -10.87 -4.27 0.03
N GLU A 254 -9.55 -4.40 0.03
CA GLU A 254 -8.76 -4.64 1.24
C GLU A 254 -8.79 -3.43 2.20
N ALA A 255 -8.54 -2.23 1.71
CA ALA A 255 -8.55 -1.03 2.56
C ALA A 255 -9.95 -0.72 3.12
N SER A 256 -10.99 -0.87 2.31
CA SER A 256 -12.36 -0.54 2.70
C SER A 256 -12.96 -1.51 3.72
N ILE A 257 -12.59 -2.80 3.69
CA ILE A 257 -13.12 -3.77 4.67
C ILE A 257 -12.69 -3.43 6.10
N PHE A 258 -11.44 -2.96 6.29
CA PHE A 258 -10.98 -2.55 7.62
C PHE A 258 -11.77 -1.36 8.17
N GLY A 259 -12.11 -0.39 7.30
CA GLY A 259 -12.99 0.72 7.67
C GLY A 259 -14.40 0.27 8.04
N VAL A 260 -14.99 -0.65 7.28
CA VAL A 260 -16.31 -1.21 7.56
C VAL A 260 -16.31 -1.98 8.89
N ILE A 261 -15.30 -2.81 9.12
CA ILE A 261 -15.16 -3.55 10.39
C ILE A 261 -15.02 -2.61 11.58
N ALA A 262 -14.25 -1.52 11.46
CA ALA A 262 -14.12 -0.53 12.52
C ALA A 262 -15.49 0.09 12.88
N ILE A 263 -16.37 0.35 11.89
CA ILE A 263 -17.74 0.84 12.12
C ILE A 263 -18.56 -0.19 12.91
N PHE A 264 -18.49 -1.47 12.55
CA PHE A 264 -19.19 -2.53 13.27
C PHE A 264 -18.66 -2.73 14.69
N ILE A 265 -17.37 -2.60 14.92
CA ILE A 265 -16.73 -2.70 16.24
C ILE A 265 -17.08 -1.49 17.11
N ALA A 266 -17.29 -0.30 16.53
CA ALA A 266 -17.63 0.91 17.27
C ALA A 266 -18.93 0.79 18.11
N LYS A 267 -19.87 -0.07 17.69
CA LYS A 267 -21.11 -0.33 18.45
C LYS A 267 -20.88 -0.93 19.86
N PHE A 268 -19.71 -1.55 20.10
CA PHE A 268 -19.35 -2.13 21.40
C PHE A 268 -18.79 -1.12 22.41
N GLY A 269 -18.70 0.14 22.02
CA GLY A 269 -18.29 1.25 22.90
C GLY A 269 -16.85 1.71 22.70
N THR A 270 -16.53 2.83 23.35
CA THR A 270 -15.28 3.58 23.16
C THR A 270 -14.03 2.80 23.54
N VAL A 271 -14.09 2.00 24.60
CA VAL A 271 -12.97 1.16 25.08
C VAL A 271 -12.61 0.12 24.02
N ILE A 272 -13.61 -0.53 23.44
CA ILE A 272 -13.39 -1.61 22.45
C ILE A 272 -12.85 -1.06 21.14
N ILE A 273 -13.42 0.06 20.67
CA ILE A 273 -12.90 0.67 19.43
C ILE A 273 -11.47 1.22 19.60
N ALA A 274 -11.13 1.77 20.78
CA ALA A 274 -9.78 2.22 21.09
C ALA A 274 -8.79 1.03 21.08
N ALA A 275 -9.16 -0.09 21.72
CA ALA A 275 -8.34 -1.31 21.70
C ALA A 275 -8.18 -1.90 20.30
N HIS A 276 -9.25 -1.89 19.49
CA HIS A 276 -9.20 -2.30 18.09
C HIS A 276 -8.24 -1.43 17.27
N GLN A 277 -8.32 -0.11 17.42
CA GLN A 277 -7.44 0.82 16.70
C GLN A 277 -5.97 0.64 17.09
N ALA A 278 -5.67 0.40 18.38
CA ALA A 278 -4.33 0.10 18.85
C ALA A 278 -3.79 -1.20 18.19
N ALA A 279 -4.57 -2.28 18.20
CA ALA A 279 -4.21 -3.54 17.56
C ALA A 279 -4.03 -3.40 16.04
N MET A 280 -4.92 -2.67 15.36
CA MET A 280 -4.84 -2.41 13.92
C MET A 280 -3.63 -1.56 13.54
N SER A 281 -3.30 -0.54 14.33
CA SER A 281 -2.11 0.29 14.08
C SER A 281 -0.83 -0.53 14.16
N PHE A 282 -0.73 -1.41 15.15
CA PHE A 282 0.40 -2.33 15.28
C PHE A 282 0.47 -3.34 14.14
N THR A 283 -0.66 -3.95 13.78
CA THR A 283 -0.77 -4.89 12.65
C THR A 283 -0.36 -4.24 11.33
N SER A 284 -0.77 -2.98 11.11
CA SER A 284 -0.39 -2.21 9.92
C SER A 284 1.12 -1.96 9.83
N LEU A 285 1.79 -1.77 10.96
CA LEU A 285 3.26 -1.67 10.99
C LEU A 285 3.91 -2.99 10.56
N LEU A 286 3.43 -4.10 11.09
CA LEU A 286 3.94 -5.43 10.72
C LEU A 286 3.68 -5.76 9.24
N TYR A 287 2.57 -5.28 8.68
CA TYR A 287 2.19 -5.47 7.26
C TYR A 287 3.19 -4.88 6.28
N MET A 288 4.01 -3.91 6.68
CA MET A 288 5.04 -3.35 5.80
C MET A 288 6.02 -4.40 5.30
N VAL A 289 6.27 -5.47 6.06
CA VAL A 289 7.15 -6.58 5.65
C VAL A 289 6.52 -7.43 4.54
N PRO A 290 5.32 -8.04 4.71
CA PRO A 290 4.64 -8.76 3.63
C PRO A 290 4.44 -7.92 2.36
N LEU A 291 4.06 -6.65 2.52
CA LEU A 291 3.90 -5.72 1.40
C LEU A 291 5.19 -5.55 0.60
N SER A 292 6.33 -5.40 1.30
CA SER A 292 7.63 -5.23 0.66
C SER A 292 8.09 -6.49 -0.08
N PHE A 293 7.82 -7.67 0.48
CA PHE A 293 8.01 -8.94 -0.23
C PHE A 293 7.11 -9.04 -1.47
N SER A 294 5.84 -8.66 -1.36
CA SER A 294 4.89 -8.65 -2.47
C SER A 294 5.38 -7.77 -3.64
N MET A 295 5.82 -6.55 -3.34
CA MET A 295 6.33 -5.62 -4.35
C MET A 295 7.63 -6.13 -4.98
N SER A 296 8.58 -6.61 -4.19
CA SER A 296 9.84 -7.15 -4.69
C SER A 296 9.65 -8.39 -5.56
N LEU A 297 8.73 -9.28 -5.17
CA LEU A 297 8.39 -10.47 -5.96
C LEU A 297 7.68 -10.10 -7.27
N THR A 298 6.84 -9.07 -7.28
CA THR A 298 6.24 -8.55 -8.52
C THR A 298 7.34 -8.16 -9.53
N ILE A 299 8.40 -7.52 -9.06
CA ILE A 299 9.53 -7.10 -9.89
C ILE A 299 10.36 -8.32 -10.33
N VAL A 300 10.90 -9.08 -9.37
CA VAL A 300 11.87 -10.15 -9.65
C VAL A 300 11.24 -11.29 -10.46
N VAL A 301 10.05 -11.75 -10.05
CA VAL A 301 9.32 -12.80 -10.77
C VAL A 301 8.86 -12.29 -12.14
N GLY A 302 8.42 -11.02 -12.24
CA GLY A 302 8.02 -10.41 -13.50
C GLY A 302 9.16 -10.35 -14.52
N VAL A 303 10.37 -10.00 -14.10
CA VAL A 303 11.57 -9.99 -14.97
C VAL A 303 11.91 -11.40 -15.44
N GLU A 304 11.95 -12.39 -14.53
CA GLU A 304 12.28 -13.77 -14.89
C GLU A 304 11.20 -14.41 -15.79
N ALA A 305 9.91 -14.12 -15.52
CA ALA A 305 8.80 -14.57 -16.37
C ALA A 305 8.82 -13.92 -17.75
N GLY A 306 9.14 -12.63 -17.82
CA GLY A 306 9.35 -11.90 -19.07
C GLY A 306 10.48 -12.49 -19.92
N ALA A 307 11.57 -12.90 -19.27
CA ALA A 307 12.70 -13.59 -19.91
C ALA A 307 12.41 -15.06 -20.25
N ARG A 308 11.20 -15.57 -20.01
CA ARG A 308 10.79 -16.98 -20.14
C ARG A 308 11.60 -17.96 -19.25
N ARG A 309 12.26 -17.47 -18.23
CA ARG A 309 13.02 -18.28 -17.25
C ARG A 309 12.09 -18.71 -16.10
N PHE A 310 11.04 -19.46 -16.43
CA PHE A 310 9.99 -19.84 -15.48
C PHE A 310 10.50 -20.65 -14.30
N GLY A 311 11.54 -21.48 -14.49
CA GLY A 311 12.19 -22.23 -13.41
C GLY A 311 12.84 -21.31 -12.36
N GLU A 312 13.50 -20.22 -12.78
CA GLU A 312 14.03 -19.22 -11.87
C GLU A 312 12.91 -18.41 -11.20
N ALA A 313 11.88 -18.02 -11.97
CA ALA A 313 10.71 -17.34 -11.43
C ALA A 313 10.03 -18.16 -10.31
N LEU A 314 9.89 -19.48 -10.49
CA LEU A 314 9.35 -20.38 -9.46
C LEU A 314 10.25 -20.43 -8.21
N ARG A 315 11.59 -20.53 -8.41
CA ARG A 315 12.53 -20.56 -7.28
C ARG A 315 12.51 -19.27 -6.46
N TYR A 316 12.46 -18.09 -7.12
CA TYR A 316 12.26 -16.80 -6.43
C TYR A 316 10.92 -16.76 -5.69
N SER A 317 9.86 -17.27 -6.30
CA SER A 317 8.54 -17.33 -5.70
C SER A 317 8.55 -18.14 -4.40
N LEU A 318 9.05 -19.37 -4.44
CA LEU A 318 9.11 -20.24 -3.27
C LEU A 318 10.04 -19.70 -2.18
N LEU A 319 11.19 -19.14 -2.57
CA LEU A 319 12.13 -18.51 -1.65
C LEU A 319 11.51 -17.32 -0.95
N GLY A 320 10.85 -16.44 -1.69
CA GLY A 320 10.20 -15.24 -1.14
C GLY A 320 9.07 -15.59 -0.18
N ILE A 321 8.21 -16.56 -0.52
CA ILE A 321 7.15 -17.05 0.37
C ILE A 321 7.78 -17.62 1.66
N ALA A 322 8.78 -18.50 1.55
CA ALA A 322 9.42 -19.12 2.70
C ALA A 322 10.08 -18.07 3.61
N CYS A 323 10.82 -17.11 3.05
CA CYS A 323 11.45 -16.05 3.83
C CYS A 323 10.41 -15.19 4.55
N ASN A 324 9.32 -14.79 3.86
CA ASN A 324 8.30 -13.95 4.48
C ASN A 324 7.56 -14.67 5.61
N ILE A 325 7.20 -15.95 5.41
CA ILE A 325 6.60 -16.77 6.48
C ILE A 325 7.56 -16.91 7.67
N THR A 326 8.86 -17.13 7.41
CA THR A 326 9.86 -17.21 8.49
C THR A 326 9.91 -15.93 9.30
N VAL A 327 9.97 -14.76 8.64
CA VAL A 327 9.95 -13.46 9.32
C VAL A 327 8.64 -13.26 10.09
N ALA A 328 7.49 -13.60 9.50
CA ALA A 328 6.20 -13.48 10.16
C ALA A 328 6.09 -14.36 11.41
N VAL A 329 6.58 -15.60 11.36
CA VAL A 329 6.61 -16.49 12.53
C VAL A 329 7.49 -15.91 13.64
N LEU A 330 8.67 -15.37 13.31
CA LEU A 330 9.56 -14.71 14.29
C LEU A 330 8.89 -13.49 14.92
N LEU A 331 8.21 -12.66 14.12
CA LEU A 331 7.45 -11.50 14.61
C LEU A 331 6.26 -11.94 15.47
N THR A 332 5.56 -12.99 15.08
CA THR A 332 4.45 -13.57 15.86
C THR A 332 4.92 -14.08 17.21
N VAL A 333 6.06 -14.77 17.26
CA VAL A 333 6.68 -15.20 18.52
C VAL A 333 7.04 -14.01 19.39
N PHE A 334 7.63 -12.95 18.82
CA PHE A 334 7.90 -11.71 19.55
C PHE A 334 6.62 -11.09 20.14
N VAL A 335 5.56 -10.97 19.34
CA VAL A 335 4.26 -10.43 19.81
C VAL A 335 3.67 -11.29 20.92
N LEU A 336 3.81 -12.62 20.84
CA LEU A 336 3.28 -13.54 21.85
C LEU A 336 3.88 -13.28 23.24
N PHE A 337 5.18 -12.99 23.31
CA PHE A 337 5.88 -12.76 24.59
C PHE A 337 5.72 -11.33 25.10
N ASP A 338 5.64 -10.33 24.20
CA ASP A 338 5.70 -8.91 24.56
C ASP A 338 4.37 -8.17 24.34
N ARG A 339 3.24 -8.86 24.22
CA ARG A 339 1.92 -8.26 23.93
C ARG A 339 1.45 -7.22 24.94
N GLU A 340 1.83 -7.35 26.23
CA GLU A 340 1.52 -6.37 27.26
C GLU A 340 2.31 -5.08 27.03
N PHE A 341 3.60 -5.19 26.74
CA PHE A 341 4.45 -4.07 26.39
C PHE A 341 3.93 -3.37 25.14
N ILE A 342 3.58 -4.13 24.09
CA ILE A 342 3.03 -3.59 22.82
C ILE A 342 1.74 -2.83 23.08
N ALA A 343 0.80 -3.40 23.84
CA ALA A 343 -0.46 -2.73 24.18
C ALA A 343 -0.21 -1.45 25.02
N GLY A 344 0.77 -1.50 25.93
CA GLY A 344 1.18 -0.37 26.78
C GLY A 344 1.80 0.80 25.99
N LEU A 345 2.31 0.58 24.78
CA LEU A 345 2.80 1.67 23.92
C LEU A 345 1.68 2.60 23.43
N TYR A 346 0.44 2.11 23.36
CA TYR A 346 -0.70 2.86 22.80
C TYR A 346 -1.56 3.51 23.89
N THR A 347 -1.58 2.96 25.09
CA THR A 347 -2.44 3.46 26.18
C THR A 347 -1.90 3.07 27.55
N SER A 348 -2.21 3.89 28.55
CA SER A 348 -1.92 3.60 29.97
C SER A 348 -3.13 3.01 30.71
N GLU A 349 -4.31 2.93 30.06
CA GLU A 349 -5.54 2.45 30.68
C GLU A 349 -5.59 0.93 30.75
N PRO A 350 -5.62 0.30 31.94
CA PRO A 350 -5.55 -1.15 32.10
C PRO A 350 -6.67 -1.91 31.36
N VAL A 351 -7.86 -1.31 31.27
CA VAL A 351 -9.02 -1.91 30.61
C VAL A 351 -8.79 -1.99 29.10
N ILE A 352 -8.27 -0.92 28.48
CA ILE A 352 -7.97 -0.89 27.05
C ILE A 352 -6.79 -1.83 26.75
N ILE A 353 -5.75 -1.86 27.59
CA ILE A 353 -4.61 -2.78 27.45
C ILE A 353 -5.09 -4.24 27.38
N ARG A 354 -5.98 -4.64 28.32
CA ARG A 354 -6.50 -6.01 28.36
C ARG A 354 -7.25 -6.38 27.07
N GLN A 355 -8.07 -5.48 26.56
CA GLN A 355 -8.82 -5.71 25.31
C GLN A 355 -7.88 -5.74 24.10
N THR A 356 -6.87 -4.87 24.05
CA THR A 356 -5.85 -4.84 23.00
C THR A 356 -5.08 -6.16 22.96
N ILE A 357 -4.68 -6.71 24.11
CA ILE A 357 -4.02 -8.03 24.19
C ILE A 357 -4.90 -9.14 23.59
N GLY A 358 -6.21 -9.08 23.85
CA GLY A 358 -7.18 -10.01 23.24
C GLY A 358 -7.21 -9.90 21.71
N PHE A 359 -7.21 -8.69 21.16
CA PHE A 359 -7.19 -8.48 19.70
C PHE A 359 -5.83 -8.82 19.10
N LEU A 360 -4.71 -8.57 19.78
CA LEU A 360 -3.38 -8.97 19.34
C LEU A 360 -3.24 -10.50 19.18
N PHE A 361 -4.03 -11.27 19.94
CA PHE A 361 -4.06 -12.73 19.75
C PHE A 361 -4.60 -13.12 18.35
N TYR A 362 -5.67 -12.50 17.88
CA TYR A 362 -6.16 -12.70 16.51
C TYR A 362 -5.19 -12.11 15.48
N ALA A 363 -4.63 -10.94 15.76
CA ALA A 363 -3.65 -10.30 14.90
C ALA A 363 -2.43 -11.17 14.60
N MET A 364 -2.04 -12.08 15.51
CA MET A 364 -0.96 -13.03 15.28
C MET A 364 -1.30 -14.05 14.18
N PHE A 365 -2.53 -14.58 14.17
CA PHE A 365 -2.98 -15.48 13.10
C PHE A 365 -3.13 -14.72 11.78
N PHE A 366 -3.73 -13.54 11.83
CA PHE A 366 -3.83 -12.63 10.70
C PHE A 366 -2.46 -12.40 10.04
N GLN A 367 -1.44 -12.07 10.83
CA GLN A 367 -0.09 -11.78 10.35
C GLN A 367 0.55 -12.94 9.59
N VAL A 368 0.42 -14.18 10.08
CA VAL A 368 0.99 -15.37 9.42
C VAL A 368 0.28 -15.66 8.10
N MET A 369 -1.05 -15.52 8.06
CA MET A 369 -1.82 -15.72 6.84
C MET A 369 -1.53 -14.63 5.80
N ASP A 370 -1.43 -13.39 6.25
CA ASP A 370 -1.09 -12.25 5.40
C ASP A 370 0.33 -12.36 4.84
N ALA A 371 1.27 -12.84 5.65
CA ALA A 371 2.62 -13.15 5.21
C ALA A 371 2.69 -14.28 4.16
N THR A 372 1.62 -15.03 4.00
CA THR A 372 1.49 -16.03 2.93
C THR A 372 0.75 -15.46 1.73
N ALA A 373 -0.36 -14.74 1.96
CA ALA A 373 -1.20 -14.18 0.90
C ALA A 373 -0.49 -13.08 0.10
N ALA A 374 0.14 -12.11 0.77
CA ALA A 374 0.73 -10.94 0.12
C ALA A 374 1.87 -11.30 -0.85
N PRO A 375 2.84 -12.17 -0.52
CA PRO A 375 3.84 -12.64 -1.49
C PRO A 375 3.21 -13.33 -2.70
N ILE A 376 2.20 -14.18 -2.50
CA ILE A 376 1.51 -14.87 -3.60
C ILE A 376 0.80 -13.86 -4.51
N GLN A 377 0.17 -12.82 -3.95
CA GLN A 377 -0.38 -11.72 -4.75
C GLN A 377 0.72 -11.05 -5.59
N GLY A 378 1.88 -10.75 -5.01
CA GLY A 378 3.01 -10.17 -5.72
C GLY A 378 3.51 -11.07 -6.86
N ILE A 379 3.60 -12.37 -6.63
CA ILE A 379 3.98 -13.36 -7.63
C ILE A 379 2.97 -13.39 -8.79
N LEU A 380 1.68 -13.46 -8.48
CA LEU A 380 0.63 -13.46 -9.51
C LEU A 380 0.63 -12.16 -10.33
N ARG A 381 0.87 -11.00 -9.68
CA ARG A 381 1.10 -9.72 -10.38
C ARG A 381 2.32 -9.81 -11.29
N GLY A 382 3.43 -10.39 -10.85
CA GLY A 382 4.62 -10.63 -11.66
C GLY A 382 4.34 -11.48 -12.91
N TYR A 383 3.45 -12.46 -12.82
CA TYR A 383 2.97 -13.24 -13.97
C TYR A 383 1.86 -12.54 -14.78
N LYS A 384 1.48 -11.31 -14.45
CA LYS A 384 0.34 -10.57 -15.04
C LYS A 384 -1.04 -11.20 -14.76
N ASP A 385 -1.16 -12.09 -13.79
CA ASP A 385 -2.43 -12.73 -13.40
C ASP A 385 -3.13 -11.95 -12.27
N VAL A 386 -3.39 -10.67 -12.52
CA VAL A 386 -3.94 -9.73 -11.52
C VAL A 386 -5.43 -9.92 -11.25
N LYS A 387 -6.18 -10.50 -12.21
CA LYS A 387 -7.62 -10.73 -12.02
C LYS A 387 -7.88 -11.72 -10.89
N ALA A 388 -7.01 -12.71 -10.74
CA ALA A 388 -7.11 -13.69 -9.66
C ALA A 388 -6.97 -13.02 -8.28
N THR A 389 -6.09 -12.03 -8.14
CA THR A 389 -5.91 -11.30 -6.87
C THR A 389 -7.14 -10.47 -6.51
N PHE A 390 -7.77 -9.84 -7.51
CA PHE A 390 -9.02 -9.10 -7.29
C PHE A 390 -10.16 -10.01 -6.83
N TRP A 391 -10.41 -11.12 -7.54
CA TRP A 391 -11.50 -12.04 -7.18
C TRP A 391 -11.27 -12.73 -5.84
N ALA A 392 -10.01 -13.05 -5.50
CA ALA A 392 -9.65 -13.60 -4.21
C ALA A 392 -9.93 -12.58 -3.07
N GLY A 393 -9.55 -11.32 -3.26
CA GLY A 393 -9.81 -10.26 -2.28
C GLY A 393 -11.30 -9.98 -2.11
N LEU A 394 -12.06 -9.87 -3.20
CA LEU A 394 -13.52 -9.68 -3.16
C LEU A 394 -14.21 -10.84 -2.42
N ALA A 395 -13.87 -12.08 -2.78
CA ALA A 395 -14.47 -13.25 -2.14
C ALA A 395 -14.10 -13.34 -0.66
N ALA A 396 -12.81 -13.18 -0.32
CA ALA A 396 -12.32 -13.33 1.05
C ALA A 396 -12.88 -12.26 1.99
N TYR A 397 -12.79 -10.99 1.60
CA TYR A 397 -13.13 -9.89 2.50
C TYR A 397 -14.62 -9.54 2.49
N TRP A 398 -15.25 -9.48 1.32
CA TRP A 398 -16.63 -8.98 1.21
C TRP A 398 -17.69 -10.09 1.21
N LEU A 399 -17.41 -11.24 0.58
CA LEU A 399 -18.38 -12.34 0.50
C LEU A 399 -18.25 -13.35 1.65
N ILE A 400 -17.08 -13.46 2.28
CA ILE A 400 -16.84 -14.42 3.37
C ILE A 400 -16.68 -13.68 4.70
N CYS A 401 -15.68 -12.81 4.83
CA CYS A 401 -15.33 -12.16 6.10
C CYS A 401 -16.51 -11.36 6.66
N LEU A 402 -17.08 -10.42 5.89
CA LEU A 402 -18.13 -9.54 6.40
C LEU A 402 -19.41 -10.30 6.81
N PRO A 403 -19.98 -11.22 5.98
CA PRO A 403 -21.13 -12.00 6.39
C PRO A 403 -20.87 -12.93 7.59
N LEU A 404 -19.68 -13.55 7.67
CA LEU A 404 -19.31 -14.37 8.83
C LEU A 404 -19.16 -13.54 10.10
N GLY A 405 -18.58 -12.34 10.01
CA GLY A 405 -18.47 -11.44 11.14
C GLY A 405 -19.83 -11.06 11.70
N CYS A 406 -20.76 -10.70 10.82
CA CYS A 406 -22.15 -10.45 11.20
C CYS A 406 -22.83 -11.70 11.78
N TYR A 407 -22.64 -12.88 11.20
CA TYR A 407 -23.19 -14.13 11.69
C TYR A 407 -22.69 -14.48 13.10
N PHE A 408 -21.39 -14.40 13.34
CA PHE A 408 -20.79 -14.66 14.65
C PHE A 408 -21.25 -13.66 15.72
N ASP A 409 -21.46 -12.41 15.31
CA ASP A 409 -21.91 -11.36 16.21
C ASP A 409 -23.40 -11.49 16.57
N TYR A 410 -24.29 -11.60 15.57
CA TYR A 410 -25.75 -11.60 15.79
C TYR A 410 -26.29 -12.94 16.26
N TYR A 411 -25.74 -14.07 15.80
CA TYR A 411 -26.27 -15.40 16.12
C TYR A 411 -25.49 -16.15 17.18
N MET A 412 -24.15 -16.02 17.17
CA MET A 412 -23.30 -16.72 18.15
C MET A 412 -22.92 -15.86 19.35
N HIS A 413 -23.17 -14.55 19.29
CA HIS A 413 -22.92 -13.60 20.38
C HIS A 413 -21.46 -13.54 20.84
N PHE A 414 -20.48 -13.70 19.92
CA PHE A 414 -19.04 -13.65 20.24
C PHE A 414 -18.53 -12.22 20.49
N GLY A 415 -19.42 -11.21 20.36
CA GLY A 415 -19.08 -9.82 20.61
C GLY A 415 -18.02 -9.28 19.64
N PRO A 416 -17.14 -8.38 20.08
CA PRO A 416 -16.19 -7.71 19.18
C PRO A 416 -15.17 -8.67 18.53
N SER A 417 -14.88 -9.83 19.13
CA SER A 417 -14.00 -10.86 18.57
C SER A 417 -14.53 -11.51 17.30
N SER A 418 -15.84 -11.43 17.06
CA SER A 418 -16.51 -11.92 15.84
C SER A 418 -15.84 -11.41 14.57
N TYR A 419 -15.52 -10.12 14.55
CA TYR A 419 -14.96 -9.45 13.39
C TYR A 419 -13.48 -9.79 13.17
N TRP A 420 -12.71 -9.98 14.23
CA TRP A 420 -11.32 -10.42 14.13
C TRP A 420 -11.23 -11.88 13.65
N LEU A 421 -12.06 -12.76 14.24
CA LEU A 421 -12.14 -14.15 13.80
C LEU A 421 -12.57 -14.27 12.33
N SER A 422 -13.52 -13.45 11.91
CA SER A 422 -13.98 -13.45 10.52
C SER A 422 -12.91 -12.90 9.55
N LEU A 423 -12.07 -11.94 9.98
CA LEU A 423 -10.90 -11.50 9.22
C LEU A 423 -9.90 -12.64 9.02
N ASP A 424 -9.61 -13.39 10.08
CA ASP A 424 -8.71 -14.55 10.01
C ASP A 424 -9.24 -15.62 9.03
N ILE A 425 -10.52 -15.96 9.11
CA ILE A 425 -11.15 -16.92 8.21
C ILE A 425 -11.16 -16.40 6.76
N GLY A 426 -11.51 -15.13 6.56
CA GLY A 426 -11.50 -14.50 5.25
C GLY A 426 -10.10 -14.55 4.61
N LEU A 427 -9.07 -14.20 5.40
CA LEU A 427 -7.69 -14.21 4.91
C LEU A 427 -7.17 -15.63 4.67
N LEU A 428 -7.58 -16.62 5.49
CA LEU A 428 -7.31 -18.03 5.22
C LEU A 428 -7.89 -18.47 3.87
N CYS A 429 -9.13 -18.07 3.58
CA CYS A 429 -9.75 -18.33 2.27
C CYS A 429 -8.98 -17.65 1.13
N ALA A 430 -8.51 -16.41 1.35
CA ALA A 430 -7.64 -15.73 0.38
C ALA A 430 -6.36 -16.52 0.10
N VAL A 431 -5.68 -17.01 1.14
CA VAL A 431 -4.49 -17.86 1.03
C VAL A 431 -4.78 -19.11 0.19
N LEU A 432 -5.90 -19.79 0.46
CA LEU A 432 -6.30 -20.99 -0.27
C LEU A 432 -6.61 -20.69 -1.75
N PHE A 433 -7.36 -19.63 -2.05
CA PHE A 433 -7.67 -19.21 -3.42
C PHE A 433 -6.42 -18.80 -4.20
N LEU A 434 -5.59 -17.96 -3.60
CA LEU A 434 -4.36 -17.46 -4.23
C LEU A 434 -3.33 -18.58 -4.40
N GLY A 435 -3.16 -19.44 -3.38
CA GLY A 435 -2.29 -20.60 -3.42
C GLY A 435 -2.73 -21.61 -4.48
N GLY A 436 -4.03 -21.94 -4.54
CA GLY A 436 -4.62 -22.78 -5.58
C GLY A 436 -4.40 -22.21 -6.98
N ARG A 437 -4.58 -20.88 -7.15
CA ARG A 437 -4.32 -20.19 -8.42
C ARG A 437 -2.85 -20.24 -8.82
N PHE A 438 -1.94 -20.02 -7.87
CA PHE A 438 -0.50 -20.13 -8.09
C PHE A 438 -0.10 -21.53 -8.55
N VAL A 439 -0.58 -22.58 -7.85
CA VAL A 439 -0.31 -23.99 -8.22
C VAL A 439 -0.89 -24.29 -9.62
N TYR A 440 -2.10 -23.85 -9.90
CA TYR A 440 -2.70 -24.01 -11.23
C TYR A 440 -1.85 -23.35 -12.33
N LEU A 441 -1.40 -22.12 -12.10
CA LEU A 441 -0.55 -21.38 -13.03
C LEU A 441 0.77 -22.13 -13.28
N GLN A 442 1.43 -22.64 -12.24
CA GLN A 442 2.68 -23.39 -12.37
C GLN A 442 2.47 -24.71 -13.15
N ARG A 443 1.36 -25.42 -12.90
CA ARG A 443 1.01 -26.64 -13.65
C ARG A 443 0.76 -26.32 -15.13
N LYS A 444 0.10 -25.20 -15.42
CA LYS A 444 -0.15 -24.76 -16.80
C LYS A 444 1.17 -24.46 -17.50
N ILE A 445 2.07 -23.66 -16.89
CA ILE A 445 3.38 -23.33 -17.45
C ILE A 445 4.19 -24.59 -17.72
N ARG A 446 4.16 -25.56 -16.82
CA ARG A 446 4.87 -26.84 -16.99
C ARG A 446 4.32 -27.64 -18.15
N ARG A 447 2.99 -27.68 -18.29
CA ARG A 447 2.33 -28.39 -19.41
C ARG A 447 2.63 -27.75 -20.75
N ASP A 448 2.73 -26.43 -20.79
CA ASP A 448 3.03 -25.67 -22.00
C ASP A 448 4.55 -25.65 -22.34
N GLY A 449 5.37 -26.53 -21.70
CA GLY A 449 6.80 -26.68 -21.95
C GLY A 449 7.69 -25.57 -21.38
N GLY A 450 7.16 -24.75 -20.45
CA GLY A 450 7.87 -23.61 -19.89
C GLY A 450 8.78 -23.92 -18.69
N LEU A 451 8.73 -25.13 -18.14
CA LEU A 451 9.57 -25.56 -17.01
C LEU A 451 10.41 -26.77 -17.46
N GLU A 452 11.57 -26.52 -18.04
CA GLU A 452 12.65 -27.48 -18.19
C GLU A 452 13.62 -27.40 -17.00
#